data_fce6f78344587dd44c1d0a2b18dbebe3
#
_entry.id   fce6f78344587dd44c1d0a2b18dbebe3
#
_cell.length_a   1.000
_cell.length_b   1.000
_cell.length_c   1.000
_cell.angle_alpha   90.00
_cell.angle_beta   90.00
_cell.angle_gamma   90.00
#
_symmetry.space_group_name_H-M   'P 1'
#
loop_
_entity.id
_entity.type
_entity.pdbx_description
1 polymer ?
#
loop_
_entity_poly.entity_id
_entity_poly.type
_entity_poly.pdbx_seq_one_letter_code
_entity_poly.pdbx_strand_id
1 'polypeptide(L)'
;MALYKLGLWASLWATFHTAAAKLDLNSQTNIAIYWGQNSHGASTGLAAQQRLSYYCQNADIDVFQLAFVTRINGANGLPEVNFANAGDNCTTFEGTNLLSCPQIEEDIPICQSLGKTILLSIGGATYTEGGFTSESAAIAGANSVWQTFGPPSNNPSTLRPFGKAAVDGFDLDFESPVANMPAFANQLRSLFSSDPSKQYYLTAAPQCPYPDAADGPMLDGAVSFDAIWVQFYNNYCGLQAYNPGSTSQNNFNFATWDTWAKSVSRNKNVKVFLGVPGSSTAAGSGYVSVEALAQIIAYTKGFSSFGGVMAWDVSQVMANSGFLAGLRAALGSGSGSGSGSTTHDECPDDLDECHDNLDDVVHNDDE
;
A
#
# COMPACT_ATOMS: atom_id res chain seq x y z
N MET A 1 -18.00 -41.06 55.22
CA MET A 1 -16.97 -40.06 54.82
C MET A 1 -16.81 -40.12 53.30
N ALA A 2 -17.45 -39.22 52.58
CA ALA A 2 -17.37 -39.16 51.10
C ALA A 2 -16.56 -37.92 50.74
N LEU A 3 -15.41 -38.14 50.10
CA LEU A 3 -14.52 -37.11 49.62
C LEU A 3 -14.98 -36.69 48.22
N TYR A 4 -15.50 -35.44 48.10
CA TYR A 4 -15.76 -34.78 46.82
C TYR A 4 -14.44 -34.22 46.28
N LYS A 5 -14.02 -34.70 45.12
CA LYS A 5 -12.93 -34.06 44.32
C LYS A 5 -13.54 -32.95 43.49
N LEU A 6 -13.22 -31.70 43.81
CA LEU A 6 -13.47 -30.54 42.93
C LEU A 6 -12.39 -30.58 41.83
N GLY A 7 -12.82 -30.80 40.59
CA GLY A 7 -12.00 -30.57 39.40
C GLY A 7 -12.02 -29.09 39.01
N LEU A 8 -10.87 -28.41 39.07
CA LEU A 8 -10.69 -27.08 38.50
C LEU A 8 -10.60 -27.23 36.98
N TRP A 9 -11.60 -26.70 36.28
CA TRP A 9 -11.53 -26.47 34.83
C TRP A 9 -10.86 -25.12 34.60
N ALA A 10 -9.60 -25.12 34.19
CA ALA A 10 -8.94 -23.92 33.71
C ALA A 10 -9.37 -23.67 32.24
N SER A 11 -10.23 -22.70 32.06
CA SER A 11 -10.59 -22.24 30.72
C SER A 11 -9.42 -21.45 30.11
N LEU A 12 -8.74 -22.05 29.14
CA LEU A 12 -7.75 -21.36 28.30
C LEU A 12 -8.52 -20.39 27.38
N TRP A 13 -8.54 -19.12 27.72
CA TRP A 13 -8.96 -18.09 26.80
C TRP A 13 -7.82 -17.85 25.81
N ALA A 14 -7.95 -18.41 24.61
CA ALA A 14 -7.09 -18.03 23.49
C ALA A 14 -7.44 -16.58 23.10
N THR A 15 -6.61 -15.64 23.50
CA THR A 15 -6.68 -14.27 22.97
C THR A 15 -6.24 -14.32 21.52
N PHE A 16 -7.20 -14.33 20.60
CA PHE A 16 -6.91 -14.05 19.20
C PHE A 16 -6.44 -12.59 19.11
N HIS A 17 -5.15 -12.39 19.07
CA HIS A 17 -4.59 -11.13 18.64
C HIS A 17 -4.87 -11.05 17.13
N THR A 18 -5.91 -10.33 16.74
CA THR A 18 -6.02 -9.86 15.37
C THR A 18 -4.81 -8.97 15.15
N ALA A 19 -3.88 -9.40 14.31
CA ALA A 19 -2.79 -8.55 13.88
C ALA A 19 -3.43 -7.27 13.30
N ALA A 20 -3.26 -6.14 13.97
CA ALA A 20 -3.74 -4.86 13.46
C ALA A 20 -3.04 -4.60 12.12
N ALA A 21 -3.78 -4.18 11.11
CA ALA A 21 -3.22 -3.75 9.85
C ALA A 21 -2.08 -2.75 10.11
N LYS A 22 -0.95 -2.90 9.40
CA LYS A 22 0.27 -2.14 9.71
C LYS A 22 0.24 -0.69 9.21
N LEU A 23 -0.76 -0.29 8.40
CA LEU A 23 -0.98 1.11 8.07
C LEU A 23 -1.30 1.89 9.36
N ASP A 24 -0.31 2.58 9.87
CA ASP A 24 -0.45 3.42 11.05
C ASP A 24 -0.64 4.88 10.64
N LEU A 25 -1.89 5.34 10.71
CA LEU A 25 -2.25 6.73 10.38
C LEU A 25 -1.71 7.76 11.39
N ASN A 26 -1.13 7.31 12.52
CA ASN A 26 -0.44 8.20 13.45
C ASN A 26 1.07 8.29 13.15
N SER A 27 1.59 7.43 12.29
CA SER A 27 2.99 7.39 11.89
C SER A 27 3.26 8.25 10.65
N GLN A 28 4.52 8.68 10.51
CA GLN A 28 5.08 9.30 9.32
C GLN A 28 6.05 8.37 8.57
N THR A 29 6.11 7.10 8.96
CA THR A 29 7.13 6.17 8.48
C THR A 29 6.57 5.03 7.64
N ASN A 30 5.28 5.07 7.27
CA ASN A 30 4.69 4.03 6.44
C ASN A 30 5.32 3.99 5.04
N ILE A 31 5.52 2.79 4.52
CA ILE A 31 5.86 2.53 3.12
C ILE A 31 4.74 1.72 2.49
N ALA A 32 4.11 2.31 1.48
CA ALA A 32 3.09 1.67 0.65
C ALA A 32 3.67 1.40 -0.75
N ILE A 33 3.37 0.23 -1.33
CA ILE A 33 3.88 -0.10 -2.67
C ILE A 33 2.79 -0.77 -3.49
N TYR A 34 2.61 -0.31 -4.73
CA TYR A 34 1.74 -0.98 -5.69
C TYR A 34 2.32 -2.33 -6.13
N TRP A 35 1.46 -3.34 -6.20
CA TRP A 35 1.75 -4.67 -6.70
C TRP A 35 0.69 -5.09 -7.72
N GLY A 36 1.07 -5.77 -8.77
CA GLY A 36 0.11 -6.34 -9.71
C GLY A 36 0.34 -5.94 -11.16
N GLN A 37 1.25 -4.98 -11.46
CA GLN A 37 1.41 -4.51 -12.83
C GLN A 37 2.73 -4.90 -13.48
N ASN A 38 3.71 -5.46 -12.71
CA ASN A 38 5.03 -5.83 -13.26
C ASN A 38 5.61 -4.74 -14.17
N SER A 39 5.53 -3.47 -13.72
CA SER A 39 5.77 -2.31 -14.58
C SER A 39 7.21 -2.22 -15.09
N HIS A 40 8.16 -2.90 -14.42
CA HIS A 40 9.52 -3.06 -14.93
C HIS A 40 9.58 -3.94 -16.20
N GLY A 41 8.59 -4.82 -16.41
CA GLY A 41 8.46 -5.64 -17.60
C GLY A 41 9.44 -6.80 -17.68
N ALA A 42 10.18 -7.11 -16.63
CA ALA A 42 11.04 -8.29 -16.61
C ALA A 42 10.21 -9.58 -16.58
N SER A 43 10.63 -10.60 -17.34
CA SER A 43 9.96 -11.90 -17.40
C SER A 43 10.49 -12.89 -16.35
N THR A 44 11.70 -12.64 -15.83
CA THR A 44 12.40 -13.53 -14.88
C THR A 44 13.28 -12.73 -13.92
N GLY A 45 13.76 -13.39 -12.87
CA GLY A 45 14.66 -12.80 -11.87
C GLY A 45 13.94 -11.89 -10.87
N LEU A 46 14.72 -11.18 -10.05
CA LEU A 46 14.19 -10.33 -8.98
C LEU A 46 13.43 -9.09 -9.48
N ALA A 47 13.69 -8.66 -10.70
CA ALA A 47 12.99 -7.55 -11.31
C ALA A 47 11.64 -7.96 -11.93
N ALA A 48 11.38 -9.26 -12.12
CA ALA A 48 10.06 -9.75 -12.48
C ALA A 48 9.18 -9.77 -11.22
N GLN A 49 7.95 -9.32 -11.36
CA GLN A 49 6.99 -9.38 -10.25
C GLN A 49 6.81 -10.81 -9.77
N GLN A 50 7.09 -11.03 -8.49
CA GLN A 50 6.86 -12.28 -7.78
C GLN A 50 5.44 -12.31 -7.20
N ARG A 51 5.02 -13.46 -6.66
CA ARG A 51 3.76 -13.56 -5.92
C ARG A 51 3.75 -12.60 -4.72
N LEU A 52 2.56 -12.15 -4.30
CA LEU A 52 2.41 -11.13 -3.27
C LEU A 52 3.06 -11.55 -1.94
N SER A 53 2.89 -12.81 -1.52
CA SER A 53 3.44 -13.33 -0.26
C SER A 53 4.98 -13.29 -0.21
N TYR A 54 5.68 -13.30 -1.35
CA TYR A 54 7.12 -13.11 -1.41
C TYR A 54 7.52 -11.73 -0.83
N TYR A 55 6.83 -10.67 -1.27
CA TYR A 55 7.14 -9.31 -0.84
C TYR A 55 6.67 -9.04 0.60
N CYS A 56 5.63 -9.70 1.06
CA CYS A 56 5.10 -9.54 2.41
C CYS A 56 6.09 -9.97 3.50
N GLN A 57 7.11 -10.79 3.17
CA GLN A 57 8.20 -11.12 4.08
C GLN A 57 9.10 -9.92 4.40
N ASN A 58 9.09 -8.89 3.55
CA ASN A 58 9.90 -7.71 3.78
C ASN A 58 9.29 -6.83 4.87
N ALA A 59 10.03 -6.63 5.96
CA ALA A 59 9.58 -5.86 7.11
C ALA A 59 9.45 -4.35 6.83
N ASP A 60 10.11 -3.86 5.78
CA ASP A 60 10.10 -2.45 5.43
C ASP A 60 8.85 -1.98 4.69
N ILE A 61 8.04 -2.91 4.17
CA ILE A 61 6.82 -2.57 3.44
C ILE A 61 5.63 -2.74 4.40
N ASP A 62 4.76 -1.73 4.47
CA ASP A 62 3.63 -1.70 5.38
C ASP A 62 2.29 -1.98 4.67
N VAL A 63 2.16 -1.49 3.44
CA VAL A 63 0.92 -1.54 2.65
C VAL A 63 1.20 -2.02 1.24
N PHE A 64 0.34 -2.89 0.72
CA PHE A 64 0.30 -3.23 -0.70
C PHE A 64 -1.04 -2.80 -1.30
N GLN A 65 -0.97 -2.00 -2.37
CA GLN A 65 -2.10 -1.71 -3.24
C GLN A 65 -2.09 -2.72 -4.38
N LEU A 66 -3.08 -3.61 -4.44
CA LEU A 66 -3.23 -4.58 -5.53
C LEU A 66 -3.83 -3.88 -6.75
N ALA A 67 -3.06 -3.72 -7.79
CA ALA A 67 -3.38 -2.98 -9.01
C ALA A 67 -3.65 -3.96 -10.17
N PHE A 68 -4.83 -3.94 -10.79
CA PHE A 68 -5.99 -3.07 -10.63
C PHE A 68 -7.32 -3.80 -10.84
N VAL A 69 -8.40 -3.27 -10.27
CA VAL A 69 -9.73 -3.42 -10.88
C VAL A 69 -9.78 -2.44 -12.05
N THR A 70 -9.73 -2.95 -13.26
CA THR A 70 -9.67 -2.15 -14.49
C THR A 70 -11.05 -1.76 -15.02
N ARG A 71 -12.11 -2.44 -14.55
CA ARG A 71 -13.51 -2.11 -14.81
C ARG A 71 -14.37 -2.47 -13.60
N ILE A 72 -15.28 -1.58 -13.25
CA ILE A 72 -16.24 -1.82 -12.15
C ILE A 72 -17.47 -2.53 -12.69
N ASN A 73 -17.95 -2.10 -13.87
CA ASN A 73 -19.10 -2.66 -14.56
C ASN A 73 -18.68 -3.34 -15.87
N GLY A 74 -17.87 -4.37 -15.77
CA GLY A 74 -17.47 -5.18 -16.91
C GLY A 74 -18.60 -6.09 -17.41
N ALA A 75 -18.25 -7.18 -18.07
CA ALA A 75 -19.20 -8.12 -18.60
C ALA A 75 -20.15 -8.65 -17.51
N ASN A 76 -21.44 -8.67 -17.81
CA ASN A 76 -22.52 -9.09 -16.89
C ASN A 76 -22.61 -8.23 -15.61
N GLY A 77 -22.10 -6.99 -15.61
CA GLY A 77 -22.10 -6.11 -14.46
C GLY A 77 -21.13 -6.53 -13.34
N LEU A 78 -20.16 -7.38 -13.66
CA LEU A 78 -19.12 -7.83 -12.72
C LEU A 78 -17.84 -7.05 -12.90
N PRO A 79 -17.03 -6.84 -11.84
CA PRO A 79 -15.72 -6.23 -11.97
C PRO A 79 -14.77 -7.05 -12.86
N GLU A 80 -13.84 -6.36 -13.51
CA GLU A 80 -12.75 -7.01 -14.24
C GLU A 80 -11.43 -6.58 -13.60
N VAL A 81 -10.50 -7.51 -13.46
CA VAL A 81 -9.20 -7.27 -12.82
C VAL A 81 -8.05 -7.63 -13.76
N ASN A 82 -6.93 -6.94 -13.59
CA ASN A 82 -5.67 -7.26 -14.27
C ASN A 82 -4.54 -7.19 -13.23
N PHE A 83 -3.75 -8.27 -13.12
CA PHE A 83 -2.60 -8.34 -12.23
C PHE A 83 -1.32 -8.72 -13.00
N ALA A 84 -1.24 -8.34 -14.28
CA ALA A 84 -0.14 -8.67 -15.20
C ALA A 84 0.21 -10.17 -15.11
N ASN A 85 1.50 -10.52 -14.99
CA ASN A 85 1.96 -11.91 -14.94
C ASN A 85 1.40 -12.73 -13.76
N ALA A 86 0.92 -12.12 -12.68
CA ALA A 86 0.22 -12.85 -11.63
C ALA A 86 -1.15 -13.37 -12.10
N GLY A 87 -1.75 -12.74 -13.11
CA GLY A 87 -2.95 -13.21 -13.78
C GLY A 87 -2.80 -14.55 -14.50
N ASP A 88 -1.57 -14.94 -14.86
CA ASP A 88 -1.29 -16.25 -15.49
C ASP A 88 -1.62 -17.42 -14.56
N ASN A 89 -1.71 -17.20 -13.26
CA ASN A 89 -2.11 -18.18 -12.24
C ASN A 89 -3.62 -18.13 -11.93
N CYS A 90 -4.38 -17.35 -12.67
CA CYS A 90 -5.82 -17.22 -12.51
C CYS A 90 -6.55 -17.98 -13.64
N THR A 91 -7.79 -18.35 -13.37
CA THR A 91 -8.73 -18.85 -14.38
C THR A 91 -9.92 -17.89 -14.47
N THR A 92 -10.67 -17.93 -15.56
CA THR A 92 -11.88 -17.11 -15.67
C THR A 92 -13.08 -17.89 -15.16
N PHE A 93 -13.95 -17.26 -14.35
CA PHE A 93 -15.24 -17.84 -14.00
C PHE A 93 -16.10 -18.04 -15.25
N GLU A 94 -16.71 -19.20 -15.38
CA GLU A 94 -17.50 -19.57 -16.56
C GLU A 94 -18.57 -18.51 -16.89
N GLY A 95 -18.63 -18.11 -18.16
CA GLY A 95 -19.57 -17.11 -18.67
C GLY A 95 -19.30 -15.66 -18.25
N THR A 96 -18.13 -15.36 -17.68
CA THR A 96 -17.75 -14.01 -17.24
C THR A 96 -16.35 -13.62 -17.72
N ASN A 97 -15.94 -12.35 -17.50
CA ASN A 97 -14.57 -11.90 -17.62
C ASN A 97 -13.87 -11.79 -16.24
N LEU A 98 -14.57 -12.14 -15.15
CA LEU A 98 -14.01 -12.07 -13.80
C LEU A 98 -13.03 -13.23 -13.58
N LEU A 99 -11.85 -12.92 -13.08
CA LEU A 99 -10.83 -13.92 -12.78
C LEU A 99 -11.09 -14.60 -11.43
N SER A 100 -10.74 -15.87 -11.33
CA SER A 100 -10.56 -16.63 -10.10
C SER A 100 -9.06 -16.81 -9.87
N CYS A 101 -8.51 -16.26 -8.81
CA CYS A 101 -7.07 -16.14 -8.56
C CYS A 101 -6.67 -16.84 -7.25
N PRO A 102 -6.59 -18.18 -7.22
CA PRO A 102 -6.35 -18.94 -5.99
C PRO A 102 -5.00 -18.61 -5.34
N GLN A 103 -3.97 -18.24 -6.11
CA GLN A 103 -2.69 -17.82 -5.54
C GLN A 103 -2.81 -16.50 -4.76
N ILE A 104 -3.60 -15.53 -5.25
CA ILE A 104 -3.83 -14.26 -4.54
C ILE A 104 -4.72 -14.52 -3.32
N GLU A 105 -5.70 -15.44 -3.41
CA GLU A 105 -6.51 -15.88 -2.27
C GLU A 105 -5.63 -16.41 -1.12
N GLU A 106 -4.61 -17.20 -1.43
CA GLU A 106 -3.66 -17.72 -0.45
C GLU A 106 -2.77 -16.60 0.13
N ASP A 107 -2.30 -15.68 -0.71
CA ASP A 107 -1.32 -14.68 -0.34
C ASP A 107 -1.87 -13.57 0.57
N ILE A 108 -3.11 -13.13 0.35
CA ILE A 108 -3.72 -12.05 1.14
C ILE A 108 -3.70 -12.36 2.65
N PRO A 109 -4.23 -13.50 3.15
CA PRO A 109 -4.21 -13.77 4.58
C PRO A 109 -2.79 -14.00 5.13
N ILE A 110 -1.85 -14.52 4.32
CA ILE A 110 -0.44 -14.62 4.71
C ILE A 110 0.11 -13.21 4.98
N CYS A 111 -0.08 -12.28 4.06
CA CYS A 111 0.37 -10.90 4.19
C CYS A 111 -0.27 -10.22 5.41
N GLN A 112 -1.57 -10.37 5.57
CA GLN A 112 -2.30 -9.82 6.72
C GLN A 112 -1.79 -10.39 8.05
N SER A 113 -1.46 -11.69 8.11
CA SER A 113 -0.89 -12.32 9.31
C SER A 113 0.50 -11.78 9.66
N LEU A 114 1.25 -11.29 8.66
CA LEU A 114 2.52 -10.60 8.81
C LEU A 114 2.35 -9.09 9.11
N GLY A 115 1.13 -8.66 9.39
CA GLY A 115 0.80 -7.28 9.72
C GLY A 115 0.79 -6.32 8.51
N LYS A 116 0.68 -6.82 7.28
CA LYS A 116 0.55 -5.95 6.10
C LYS A 116 -0.91 -5.53 5.88
N THR A 117 -1.10 -4.29 5.46
CA THR A 117 -2.39 -3.82 4.96
C THR A 117 -2.49 -4.10 3.46
N ILE A 118 -3.56 -4.76 3.04
CA ILE A 118 -3.80 -5.12 1.64
C ILE A 118 -5.01 -4.34 1.13
N LEU A 119 -4.75 -3.38 0.24
CA LEU A 119 -5.79 -2.58 -0.43
C LEU A 119 -5.96 -3.08 -1.86
N LEU A 120 -7.18 -3.00 -2.40
CA LEU A 120 -7.43 -3.25 -3.81
C LEU A 120 -7.60 -1.90 -4.52
N SER A 121 -6.72 -1.61 -5.48
CA SER A 121 -6.76 -0.38 -6.25
C SER A 121 -7.71 -0.52 -7.44
N ILE A 122 -8.52 0.52 -7.66
CA ILE A 122 -9.53 0.60 -8.69
C ILE A 122 -9.18 1.77 -9.61
N GLY A 123 -9.04 1.48 -10.90
CA GLY A 123 -8.68 2.51 -11.86
C GLY A 123 -7.39 2.17 -12.62
N GLY A 124 -6.38 3.02 -12.43
CA GLY A 124 -5.11 3.03 -13.15
C GLY A 124 -5.22 3.69 -14.52
N ALA A 125 -4.05 3.90 -15.16
CA ALA A 125 -3.92 4.62 -16.44
C ALA A 125 -4.77 4.04 -17.60
N THR A 126 -5.17 2.77 -17.52
CA THR A 126 -5.97 2.09 -18.55
C THR A 126 -7.47 2.09 -18.27
N TYR A 127 -7.92 2.68 -17.18
CA TYR A 127 -9.34 2.76 -16.85
C TYR A 127 -10.09 3.69 -17.81
N THR A 128 -11.15 3.16 -18.46
CA THR A 128 -11.85 3.88 -19.52
C THR A 128 -13.39 3.92 -19.36
N GLU A 129 -13.93 3.46 -18.23
CA GLU A 129 -15.39 3.46 -18.05
C GLU A 129 -15.99 4.86 -17.85
N GLY A 130 -15.18 5.87 -17.47
CA GLY A 130 -15.63 7.25 -17.24
C GLY A 130 -16.55 7.41 -16.04
N GLY A 131 -16.58 6.43 -15.12
CA GLY A 131 -17.44 6.41 -13.95
C GLY A 131 -18.85 5.86 -14.22
N PHE A 132 -19.85 6.42 -13.57
CA PHE A 132 -21.23 5.92 -13.60
C PHE A 132 -22.20 6.94 -14.22
N THR A 133 -23.27 6.41 -14.84
CA THR A 133 -24.31 7.22 -15.48
C THR A 133 -25.24 7.91 -14.46
N SER A 134 -25.28 7.43 -13.22
CA SER A 134 -26.09 7.99 -12.13
C SER A 134 -25.51 7.61 -10.75
N GLU A 135 -25.91 8.32 -9.70
CA GLU A 135 -25.58 7.99 -8.31
C GLU A 135 -26.09 6.60 -7.93
N SER A 136 -27.29 6.20 -8.37
CA SER A 136 -27.83 4.87 -8.10
C SER A 136 -27.01 3.76 -8.75
N ALA A 137 -26.48 4.00 -9.96
CA ALA A 137 -25.54 3.08 -10.62
C ALA A 137 -24.20 3.00 -9.86
N ALA A 138 -23.70 4.14 -9.36
CA ALA A 138 -22.50 4.18 -8.57
C ALA A 138 -22.64 3.40 -7.24
N ILE A 139 -23.77 3.54 -6.55
CA ILE A 139 -24.09 2.79 -5.35
C ILE A 139 -24.16 1.28 -5.65
N ALA A 140 -24.79 0.88 -6.76
CA ALA A 140 -24.83 -0.51 -7.19
C ALA A 140 -23.43 -1.06 -7.50
N GLY A 141 -22.58 -0.28 -8.17
CA GLY A 141 -21.18 -0.63 -8.44
C GLY A 141 -20.37 -0.85 -7.16
N ALA A 142 -20.53 0.03 -6.16
CA ALA A 142 -19.87 -0.14 -4.87
C ALA A 142 -20.31 -1.41 -4.13
N ASN A 143 -21.60 -1.72 -4.17
CA ASN A 143 -22.13 -2.98 -3.61
C ASN A 143 -21.55 -4.20 -4.34
N SER A 144 -21.44 -4.16 -5.68
CA SER A 144 -20.81 -5.22 -6.47
C SER A 144 -19.34 -5.42 -6.07
N VAL A 145 -18.55 -4.35 -6.01
CA VAL A 145 -17.14 -4.40 -5.60
C VAL A 145 -16.99 -4.97 -4.18
N TRP A 146 -17.82 -4.52 -3.24
CA TRP A 146 -17.81 -5.01 -1.87
C TRP A 146 -18.15 -6.50 -1.77
N GLN A 147 -19.18 -6.96 -2.49
CA GLN A 147 -19.56 -8.37 -2.52
C GLN A 147 -18.44 -9.23 -3.12
N THR A 148 -17.75 -8.72 -4.13
CA THR A 148 -16.70 -9.45 -4.87
C THR A 148 -15.39 -9.54 -4.09
N PHE A 149 -14.98 -8.49 -3.37
CA PHE A 149 -13.62 -8.38 -2.78
C PHE A 149 -13.61 -8.12 -1.26
N GLY A 150 -14.71 -7.67 -0.68
CA GLY A 150 -14.86 -7.47 0.75
C GLY A 150 -15.02 -8.79 1.52
N PRO A 151 -15.56 -8.79 2.74
CA PRO A 151 -15.76 -10.01 3.52
C PRO A 151 -16.67 -11.02 2.80
N PRO A 152 -16.38 -12.32 2.91
CA PRO A 152 -17.21 -13.35 2.33
C PRO A 152 -18.65 -13.29 2.88
N SER A 153 -19.63 -13.35 1.99
CA SER A 153 -21.04 -13.49 2.35
C SER A 153 -21.46 -14.96 2.37
N ASN A 154 -22.62 -15.24 2.99
CA ASN A 154 -23.20 -16.58 2.97
C ASN A 154 -23.87 -16.93 1.63
N ASN A 155 -23.76 -16.05 0.61
CA ASN A 155 -24.32 -16.32 -0.71
C ASN A 155 -23.33 -17.14 -1.56
N PRO A 156 -23.58 -18.43 -1.81
CA PRO A 156 -22.66 -19.28 -2.56
C PRO A 156 -22.59 -18.93 -4.06
N SER A 157 -23.51 -18.10 -4.55
CA SER A 157 -23.54 -17.67 -5.95
C SER A 157 -22.65 -16.45 -6.21
N THR A 158 -22.07 -15.83 -5.17
CA THR A 158 -21.17 -14.68 -5.34
C THR A 158 -19.83 -15.16 -5.88
N LEU A 159 -19.47 -14.70 -7.07
CA LEU A 159 -18.17 -14.97 -7.67
C LEU A 159 -17.12 -14.07 -7.01
N ARG A 160 -16.07 -14.68 -6.51
CA ARG A 160 -15.02 -13.98 -5.74
C ARG A 160 -13.62 -14.34 -6.26
N PRO A 161 -12.90 -13.40 -6.87
CA PRO A 161 -11.53 -13.62 -7.36
C PRO A 161 -10.58 -14.18 -6.30
N PHE A 162 -10.73 -13.72 -5.08
CA PHE A 162 -9.88 -14.09 -3.94
C PHE A 162 -10.61 -15.04 -2.97
N GLY A 163 -11.56 -15.81 -3.46
CA GLY A 163 -12.28 -16.85 -2.72
C GLY A 163 -12.73 -16.38 -1.33
N LYS A 164 -12.11 -16.93 -0.28
CA LYS A 164 -12.41 -16.59 1.13
C LYS A 164 -11.63 -15.39 1.66
N ALA A 165 -10.60 -14.95 0.96
CA ALA A 165 -9.82 -13.80 1.37
C ALA A 165 -10.60 -12.49 1.17
N ALA A 166 -10.35 -11.51 2.03
CA ALA A 166 -10.93 -10.18 1.97
C ALA A 166 -9.84 -9.13 2.12
N VAL A 167 -9.87 -8.11 1.26
CA VAL A 167 -8.94 -6.96 1.33
C VAL A 167 -9.23 -6.09 2.55
N ASP A 168 -8.28 -5.24 2.94
CA ASP A 168 -8.41 -4.32 4.08
C ASP A 168 -8.99 -2.97 3.69
N GLY A 169 -9.40 -2.82 2.44
CA GLY A 169 -10.00 -1.60 1.91
C GLY A 169 -9.77 -1.43 0.43
N PHE A 170 -10.11 -0.26 -0.05
CA PHE A 170 -10.01 0.08 -1.46
C PHE A 170 -9.24 1.38 -1.66
N ASP A 171 -8.50 1.40 -2.76
CA ASP A 171 -7.77 2.54 -3.26
C ASP A 171 -8.41 3.01 -4.56
N LEU A 172 -8.57 4.32 -4.75
CA LEU A 172 -9.18 4.92 -5.94
C LEU A 172 -8.10 5.66 -6.72
N ASP A 173 -7.64 5.07 -7.83
CA ASP A 173 -6.54 5.56 -8.67
C ASP A 173 -7.08 5.94 -10.05
N PHE A 174 -7.90 7.02 -10.10
CA PHE A 174 -8.41 7.47 -11.38
C PHE A 174 -7.48 8.52 -12.00
N GLU A 175 -7.07 8.25 -13.25
CA GLU A 175 -6.16 9.12 -13.99
C GLU A 175 -6.87 9.88 -15.13
N SER A 176 -8.17 9.73 -15.23
CA SER A 176 -9.05 10.45 -16.15
C SER A 176 -10.37 10.81 -15.47
N PRO A 177 -11.07 11.88 -15.92
CA PRO A 177 -12.32 12.30 -15.28
C PRO A 177 -13.37 11.21 -15.21
N VAL A 178 -13.98 11.05 -14.02
CA VAL A 178 -14.98 10.02 -13.71
C VAL A 178 -16.24 10.63 -13.10
N ALA A 179 -17.41 10.19 -13.59
CA ALA A 179 -18.69 10.70 -13.13
C ALA A 179 -19.27 9.88 -11.96
N ASN A 180 -19.96 10.56 -11.03
CA ASN A 180 -20.69 9.96 -9.91
C ASN A 180 -19.82 9.15 -8.91
N MET A 181 -18.49 9.34 -8.92
CA MET A 181 -17.57 8.64 -8.00
C MET A 181 -17.75 9.00 -6.53
N PRO A 182 -18.14 10.23 -6.13
CA PRO A 182 -18.47 10.50 -4.73
C PRO A 182 -19.55 9.58 -4.17
N ALA A 183 -20.58 9.23 -4.94
CA ALA A 183 -21.62 8.29 -4.50
C ALA A 183 -21.07 6.86 -4.33
N PHE A 184 -20.22 6.39 -5.25
CA PHE A 184 -19.52 5.12 -5.15
C PHE A 184 -18.65 5.04 -3.90
N ALA A 185 -17.79 6.02 -3.67
CA ALA A 185 -16.85 6.06 -2.55
C ALA A 185 -17.58 6.16 -1.19
N ASN A 186 -18.62 6.99 -1.10
CA ASN A 186 -19.43 7.10 0.11
C ASN A 186 -20.22 5.81 0.41
N GLN A 187 -20.66 5.08 -0.62
CA GLN A 187 -21.29 3.78 -0.43
C GLN A 187 -20.29 2.74 0.11
N LEU A 188 -19.04 2.72 -0.39
CA LEU A 188 -17.98 1.88 0.19
C LEU A 188 -17.77 2.20 1.68
N ARG A 189 -17.72 3.49 2.06
CA ARG A 189 -17.65 3.90 3.48
C ARG A 189 -18.82 3.38 4.31
N SER A 190 -20.03 3.42 3.77
CA SER A 190 -21.22 2.87 4.44
C SER A 190 -21.08 1.36 4.67
N LEU A 191 -20.58 0.64 3.66
CA LEU A 191 -20.34 -0.79 3.74
C LEU A 191 -19.27 -1.16 4.75
N PHE A 192 -18.17 -0.39 4.83
CA PHE A 192 -17.14 -0.56 5.89
C PHE A 192 -17.74 -0.44 7.28
N SER A 193 -18.63 0.54 7.49
CA SER A 193 -19.29 0.73 8.79
C SER A 193 -20.28 -0.39 9.12
N SER A 194 -20.72 -1.15 8.14
CA SER A 194 -21.63 -2.29 8.34
C SER A 194 -20.92 -3.58 8.78
N ASP A 195 -19.59 -3.63 8.63
CA ASP A 195 -18.77 -4.76 9.09
C ASP A 195 -17.77 -4.31 10.16
N PRO A 196 -18.09 -4.51 11.45
CA PRO A 196 -17.20 -4.14 12.55
C PRO A 196 -16.09 -5.18 12.82
N SER A 197 -15.94 -6.21 11.99
CA SER A 197 -14.98 -7.29 12.23
C SER A 197 -13.53 -6.81 12.16
N LYS A 198 -13.26 -5.78 11.35
CA LYS A 198 -11.95 -5.11 11.24
C LYS A 198 -12.09 -3.65 10.80
N GLN A 199 -11.00 -2.91 10.87
CA GLN A 199 -10.91 -1.60 10.24
C GLN A 199 -10.69 -1.76 8.73
N TYR A 200 -11.45 -0.99 7.94
CA TYR A 200 -11.27 -0.85 6.50
C TYR A 200 -10.77 0.56 6.16
N TYR A 201 -9.97 0.65 5.11
CA TYR A 201 -9.40 1.90 4.63
C TYR A 201 -9.95 2.27 3.25
N LEU A 202 -10.20 3.55 3.05
CA LEU A 202 -10.48 4.14 1.73
C LEU A 202 -9.39 5.16 1.43
N THR A 203 -8.70 4.96 0.32
CA THR A 203 -7.60 5.80 -0.13
C THR A 203 -7.82 6.27 -1.55
N ALA A 204 -7.05 7.27 -2.00
CA ALA A 204 -7.03 7.71 -3.38
C ALA A 204 -5.60 8.04 -3.83
N ALA A 205 -5.36 8.00 -5.13
CA ALA A 205 -4.04 8.24 -5.71
C ALA A 205 -4.01 9.43 -6.68
N PRO A 206 -4.38 10.65 -6.25
CA PRO A 206 -4.40 11.82 -7.12
C PRO A 206 -3.00 12.14 -7.67
N GLN A 207 -2.96 12.73 -8.84
CA GLN A 207 -1.74 13.34 -9.39
C GLN A 207 -1.41 14.65 -8.67
N CYS A 208 -0.14 15.07 -8.68
CA CYS A 208 0.27 16.25 -7.92
C CYS A 208 -0.32 17.62 -8.36
N PRO A 209 -0.78 17.87 -9.61
CA PRO A 209 -1.51 19.10 -9.92
C PRO A 209 -2.73 19.27 -9.00
N TYR A 210 -2.89 20.47 -8.43
CA TYR A 210 -3.99 20.76 -7.52
C TYR A 210 -4.87 21.89 -8.08
N PRO A 211 -6.23 21.73 -8.11
CA PRO A 211 -6.96 20.49 -7.82
C PRO A 211 -6.67 19.40 -8.86
N ASP A 212 -6.74 18.13 -8.43
CA ASP A 212 -6.61 16.99 -9.35
C ASP A 212 -7.81 16.92 -10.30
N ALA A 213 -7.56 16.61 -11.57
CA ALA A 213 -8.60 16.65 -12.60
C ALA A 213 -9.54 15.43 -12.57
N ALA A 214 -9.06 14.30 -12.12
CA ALA A 214 -9.82 13.05 -12.07
C ALA A 214 -10.49 12.83 -10.71
N ASP A 215 -9.71 12.89 -9.65
CA ASP A 215 -10.17 12.64 -8.29
C ASP A 215 -10.76 13.88 -7.59
N GLY A 216 -10.57 15.08 -8.17
CA GLY A 216 -11.03 16.34 -7.60
C GLY A 216 -12.46 16.32 -7.06
N PRO A 217 -13.46 15.81 -7.78
CA PRO A 217 -14.84 15.75 -7.27
C PRO A 217 -15.00 14.94 -5.97
N MET A 218 -14.16 13.95 -5.72
CA MET A 218 -14.15 13.19 -4.46
C MET A 218 -13.36 13.91 -3.37
N LEU A 219 -12.26 14.56 -3.74
CA LEU A 219 -11.33 15.24 -2.84
C LEU A 219 -11.84 16.60 -2.36
N ASP A 220 -12.81 17.21 -3.03
CA ASP A 220 -13.42 18.51 -2.65
C ASP A 220 -14.40 18.39 -1.48
N GLY A 221 -14.00 17.66 -0.42
CA GLY A 221 -14.78 17.48 0.78
C GLY A 221 -15.97 16.52 0.65
N ALA A 222 -16.19 15.92 -0.51
CA ALA A 222 -17.33 15.03 -0.76
C ALA A 222 -17.14 13.67 -0.10
N VAL A 223 -15.91 13.15 -0.03
CA VAL A 223 -15.57 11.81 0.47
C VAL A 223 -14.59 11.90 1.64
N SER A 224 -14.74 11.01 2.62
CA SER A 224 -13.83 10.87 3.76
C SER A 224 -12.76 9.84 3.42
N PHE A 225 -11.54 10.27 3.09
CA PHE A 225 -10.39 9.38 2.87
C PHE A 225 -9.57 9.23 4.15
N ASP A 226 -8.92 8.06 4.33
CA ASP A 226 -7.98 7.79 5.43
C ASP A 226 -6.58 8.26 5.05
N ALA A 227 -6.19 8.04 3.80
CA ALA A 227 -4.94 8.52 3.23
C ALA A 227 -5.11 8.81 1.74
N ILE A 228 -4.20 9.63 1.18
CA ILE A 228 -4.03 9.80 -0.26
C ILE A 228 -2.55 9.61 -0.63
N TRP A 229 -2.32 8.99 -1.80
CA TRP A 229 -1.01 8.70 -2.35
C TRP A 229 -0.74 9.66 -3.51
N VAL A 230 -0.31 10.89 -3.23
CA VAL A 230 -0.15 11.90 -4.28
C VAL A 230 1.01 11.52 -5.19
N GLN A 231 0.74 11.36 -6.49
CA GLN A 231 1.72 10.96 -7.50
C GLN A 231 2.60 12.16 -7.88
N PHE A 232 3.79 12.30 -7.24
CA PHE A 232 4.76 13.37 -7.54
C PHE A 232 5.69 12.98 -8.70
N TYR A 233 5.11 12.50 -9.80
CA TYR A 233 5.80 12.12 -11.03
C TYR A 233 4.92 12.39 -12.26
N ASN A 234 5.48 12.31 -13.45
CA ASN A 234 4.81 12.56 -14.75
C ASN A 234 4.15 13.93 -14.90
N ASN A 235 4.42 14.89 -14.01
CA ASN A 235 3.83 16.22 -13.98
C ASN A 235 4.88 17.29 -13.60
N TYR A 236 4.53 18.56 -13.87
CA TYR A 236 5.39 19.71 -13.56
C TYR A 236 5.69 19.87 -12.05
N CYS A 237 4.85 19.32 -11.19
CA CYS A 237 4.94 19.37 -9.73
C CYS A 237 5.62 18.12 -9.10
N GLY A 238 6.19 17.25 -9.92
CA GLY A 238 6.87 16.04 -9.45
C GLY A 238 8.14 16.33 -8.65
N LEU A 239 8.77 15.24 -8.18
CA LEU A 239 9.98 15.30 -7.31
C LEU A 239 11.13 16.10 -7.96
N GLN A 240 11.25 16.06 -9.29
CA GLN A 240 12.25 16.81 -10.04
C GLN A 240 12.12 18.33 -9.88
N ALA A 241 10.97 18.81 -9.43
CA ALA A 241 10.71 20.24 -9.19
C ALA A 241 11.08 20.72 -7.78
N TYR A 242 11.52 19.81 -6.91
CA TYR A 242 11.97 20.14 -5.56
C TYR A 242 13.26 20.97 -5.60
N ASN A 243 13.27 22.09 -4.86
CA ASN A 243 14.43 22.98 -4.74
C ASN A 243 15.12 22.73 -3.38
N PRO A 244 16.28 22.01 -3.35
CA PRO A 244 16.97 21.71 -2.11
C PRO A 244 17.40 22.97 -1.36
N GLY A 245 17.26 22.94 -0.03
CA GLY A 245 17.65 24.06 0.85
C GLY A 245 16.70 25.26 0.86
N SER A 246 15.67 25.27 -0.01
CA SER A 246 14.65 26.33 0.01
C SER A 246 13.50 25.96 0.94
N THR A 247 13.08 26.92 1.76
CA THR A 247 11.86 26.80 2.58
C THR A 247 10.59 27.04 1.77
N SER A 248 10.71 27.65 0.59
CA SER A 248 9.61 27.91 -0.34
C SER A 248 9.82 27.09 -1.61
N GLN A 249 8.84 26.25 -1.95
CA GLN A 249 8.83 25.45 -3.16
C GLN A 249 7.88 26.07 -4.19
N ASN A 250 8.34 26.22 -5.45
CA ASN A 250 7.53 26.84 -6.50
C ASN A 250 6.55 25.84 -7.13
N ASN A 251 7.08 24.74 -7.69
CA ASN A 251 6.29 23.74 -8.40
C ASN A 251 6.05 22.49 -7.55
N PHE A 252 7.05 22.04 -6.80
CA PHE A 252 6.85 20.93 -5.86
C PHE A 252 5.85 21.36 -4.77
N ASN A 253 4.63 20.82 -4.80
CA ASN A 253 3.49 21.39 -4.10
C ASN A 253 2.96 20.58 -2.92
N PHE A 254 3.81 19.82 -2.21
CA PHE A 254 3.38 19.05 -1.03
C PHE A 254 2.67 19.93 0.02
N ALA A 255 3.11 21.17 0.22
CA ALA A 255 2.46 22.13 1.12
C ALA A 255 1.00 22.44 0.73
N THR A 256 0.68 22.42 -0.57
CA THR A 256 -0.70 22.59 -1.06
C THR A 256 -1.57 21.40 -0.65
N TRP A 257 -1.05 20.18 -0.78
CA TRP A 257 -1.74 18.97 -0.36
C TRP A 257 -1.89 18.86 1.17
N ASP A 258 -0.91 19.34 1.93
CA ASP A 258 -1.04 19.49 3.39
C ASP A 258 -2.14 20.49 3.76
N THR A 259 -2.22 21.62 3.05
CA THR A 259 -3.28 22.60 3.23
C THR A 259 -4.65 22.01 2.88
N TRP A 260 -4.76 21.25 1.78
CA TRP A 260 -5.96 20.51 1.42
C TRP A 260 -6.38 19.55 2.55
N ALA A 261 -5.45 18.76 3.08
CA ALA A 261 -5.74 17.82 4.15
C ALA A 261 -6.36 18.49 5.37
N LYS A 262 -5.87 19.67 5.74
CA LYS A 262 -6.30 20.43 6.92
C LYS A 262 -7.58 21.22 6.69
N SER A 263 -7.79 21.76 5.50
CA SER A 263 -8.83 22.76 5.25
C SER A 263 -9.98 22.26 4.36
N VAL A 264 -9.71 21.43 3.35
CA VAL A 264 -10.69 20.97 2.36
C VAL A 264 -11.17 19.56 2.64
N SER A 265 -10.26 18.60 2.85
CA SER A 265 -10.61 17.19 3.10
C SER A 265 -11.74 17.05 4.13
N ARG A 266 -12.68 16.15 3.87
CA ARG A 266 -13.75 15.83 4.83
C ARG A 266 -13.20 15.22 6.12
N ASN A 267 -12.15 14.38 6.01
CA ASN A 267 -11.40 13.86 7.14
C ASN A 267 -10.18 14.77 7.40
N LYS A 268 -10.19 15.55 8.47
CA LYS A 268 -9.09 16.46 8.83
C LYS A 268 -7.85 15.73 9.36
N ASN A 269 -7.95 14.42 9.61
CA ASN A 269 -6.85 13.55 10.00
C ASN A 269 -6.29 12.73 8.83
N VAL A 270 -6.75 13.00 7.59
CA VAL A 270 -6.26 12.32 6.39
C VAL A 270 -4.75 12.43 6.28
N LYS A 271 -4.09 11.35 5.88
CA LYS A 271 -2.65 11.36 5.64
C LYS A 271 -2.33 11.54 4.16
N VAL A 272 -1.32 12.34 3.91
CA VAL A 272 -0.78 12.60 2.57
C VAL A 272 0.54 11.86 2.43
N PHE A 273 0.63 10.97 1.47
CA PHE A 273 1.83 10.22 1.16
C PHE A 273 2.55 10.84 -0.04
N LEU A 274 3.86 10.80 0.02
CA LEU A 274 4.73 11.18 -1.09
C LEU A 274 4.80 10.02 -2.08
N GLY A 275 4.10 10.11 -3.21
CA GLY A 275 4.15 9.10 -4.28
C GLY A 275 5.39 9.27 -5.15
N VAL A 276 6.19 8.22 -5.29
CA VAL A 276 7.49 8.23 -5.95
C VAL A 276 7.64 7.10 -6.97
N PRO A 277 8.40 7.30 -8.07
CA PRO A 277 8.79 6.19 -8.93
C PRO A 277 9.81 5.29 -8.25
N GLY A 278 9.64 3.97 -8.32
CA GLY A 278 10.54 2.99 -7.71
C GLY A 278 11.91 2.89 -8.39
N SER A 279 12.00 3.28 -9.66
CA SER A 279 13.24 3.37 -10.43
C SER A 279 13.13 4.41 -11.55
N SER A 280 14.23 4.64 -12.28
CA SER A 280 14.27 5.59 -13.40
C SER A 280 13.40 5.19 -14.59
N THR A 281 12.95 3.95 -14.68
CA THR A 281 12.05 3.44 -15.73
C THR A 281 10.59 3.35 -15.29
N ALA A 282 10.30 3.70 -14.04
CA ALA A 282 8.96 3.61 -13.47
C ALA A 282 8.01 4.72 -13.93
N ALA A 283 8.56 5.85 -14.39
CA ALA A 283 7.80 7.00 -14.84
C ALA A 283 8.58 7.78 -15.92
N GLY A 284 7.87 8.58 -16.70
CA GLY A 284 8.48 9.45 -17.72
C GLY A 284 9.24 10.64 -17.12
N SER A 285 8.89 11.05 -15.89
CA SER A 285 9.59 12.09 -15.12
C SER A 285 9.32 11.92 -13.63
N GLY A 286 10.15 12.53 -12.77
CA GLY A 286 9.94 12.53 -11.32
C GLY A 286 10.83 11.55 -10.56
N TYR A 287 11.53 10.62 -11.22
CA TYR A 287 12.52 9.80 -10.53
C TYR A 287 13.69 10.67 -10.05
N VAL A 288 14.09 10.47 -8.80
CA VAL A 288 15.29 11.08 -8.18
C VAL A 288 16.10 10.00 -7.45
N SER A 289 17.38 10.26 -7.22
CA SER A 289 18.21 9.31 -6.44
C SER A 289 17.72 9.21 -5.00
N VAL A 290 18.12 8.15 -4.31
CA VAL A 290 17.76 7.92 -2.88
C VAL A 290 18.24 9.09 -2.00
N GLU A 291 19.39 9.66 -2.29
CA GLU A 291 19.96 10.79 -1.55
C GLU A 291 19.12 12.07 -1.73
N ALA A 292 18.67 12.33 -2.95
CA ALA A 292 17.77 13.45 -3.23
C ALA A 292 16.39 13.20 -2.61
N LEU A 293 15.88 11.97 -2.70
CA LEU A 293 14.62 11.58 -2.09
C LEU A 293 14.65 11.75 -0.57
N ALA A 294 15.76 11.41 0.09
CA ALA A 294 15.94 11.62 1.55
C ALA A 294 15.79 13.10 1.95
N GLN A 295 16.29 14.04 1.13
CA GLN A 295 16.09 15.48 1.37
C GLN A 295 14.63 15.89 1.23
N ILE A 296 13.92 15.35 0.23
CA ILE A 296 12.49 15.62 0.02
C ILE A 296 11.66 15.05 1.18
N ILE A 297 11.97 13.84 1.62
CA ILE A 297 11.33 13.22 2.79
C ILE A 297 11.56 14.05 4.05
N ALA A 298 12.79 14.52 4.28
CA ALA A 298 13.10 15.39 5.41
C ALA A 298 12.27 16.69 5.39
N TYR A 299 12.08 17.28 4.22
CA TYR A 299 11.21 18.45 4.04
C TYR A 299 9.73 18.11 4.29
N THR A 300 9.23 17.00 3.72
CA THR A 300 7.80 16.62 3.84
C THR A 300 7.42 16.17 5.25
N LYS A 301 8.35 15.62 6.03
CA LYS A 301 8.15 15.31 7.46
C LYS A 301 7.82 16.53 8.32
N GLY A 302 8.12 17.74 7.87
CA GLY A 302 7.71 18.98 8.53
C GLY A 302 6.21 19.25 8.48
N PHE A 303 5.44 18.51 7.68
CA PHE A 303 3.99 18.69 7.53
C PHE A 303 3.24 17.66 8.36
N SER A 304 2.22 18.09 9.13
CA SER A 304 1.48 17.22 10.05
C SER A 304 0.61 16.18 9.34
N SER A 305 0.24 16.42 8.08
CA SER A 305 -0.51 15.46 7.27
C SER A 305 0.38 14.38 6.65
N PHE A 306 1.71 14.54 6.63
CA PHE A 306 2.61 13.54 6.06
C PHE A 306 2.43 12.18 6.75
N GLY A 307 2.20 11.13 5.97
CA GLY A 307 1.95 9.77 6.46
C GLY A 307 3.04 8.76 6.07
N GLY A 308 3.93 9.12 5.14
CA GLY A 308 4.94 8.21 4.62
C GLY A 308 5.13 8.35 3.11
N VAL A 309 5.61 7.29 2.49
CA VAL A 309 5.90 7.23 1.05
C VAL A 309 5.10 6.12 0.39
N MET A 310 4.61 6.37 -0.82
CA MET A 310 4.08 5.34 -1.73
C MET A 310 5.03 5.19 -2.91
N ALA A 311 5.26 3.97 -3.39
CA ALA A 311 6.10 3.72 -4.56
C ALA A 311 5.35 2.99 -5.69
N TRP A 312 5.52 3.45 -6.91
CA TRP A 312 5.13 2.78 -8.15
C TRP A 312 6.34 2.10 -8.79
N ASP A 313 6.40 0.83 -8.96
CA ASP A 313 5.71 -0.27 -8.32
C ASP A 313 6.74 -1.25 -7.72
N VAL A 314 6.31 -2.35 -7.14
CA VAL A 314 7.22 -3.29 -6.46
C VAL A 314 8.29 -3.87 -7.38
N SER A 315 7.97 -4.14 -8.67
CA SER A 315 8.94 -4.65 -9.64
C SER A 315 10.04 -3.62 -9.94
N GLN A 316 9.70 -2.35 -10.00
CA GLN A 316 10.63 -1.23 -10.15
C GLN A 316 11.50 -1.02 -8.91
N VAL A 317 10.88 -1.09 -7.72
CA VAL A 317 11.60 -0.98 -6.44
C VAL A 317 12.63 -2.09 -6.29
N MET A 318 12.26 -3.34 -6.63
CA MET A 318 13.17 -4.49 -6.52
C MET A 318 14.27 -4.50 -7.60
N ALA A 319 14.00 -3.92 -8.78
CA ALA A 319 15.01 -3.70 -9.80
C ALA A 319 16.03 -2.62 -9.43
N ASN A 320 15.70 -1.73 -8.50
CA ASN A 320 16.55 -0.62 -8.06
C ASN A 320 17.24 -0.96 -6.73
N SER A 321 18.40 -1.59 -6.83
CA SER A 321 19.15 -2.06 -5.67
C SER A 321 19.40 -0.95 -4.64
N GLY A 322 19.08 -1.23 -3.37
CA GLY A 322 19.26 -0.29 -2.26
C GLY A 322 18.15 0.77 -2.12
N PHE A 323 17.23 0.89 -3.09
CA PHE A 323 16.19 1.93 -3.04
C PHE A 323 15.28 1.78 -1.82
N LEU A 324 14.73 0.59 -1.58
CA LEU A 324 13.84 0.35 -0.44
C LEU A 324 14.54 0.56 0.91
N ALA A 325 15.77 0.06 1.06
CA ALA A 325 16.57 0.26 2.27
C ALA A 325 16.88 1.75 2.52
N GLY A 326 17.24 2.48 1.47
CA GLY A 326 17.46 3.92 1.55
C GLY A 326 16.19 4.71 1.87
N LEU A 327 15.05 4.29 1.31
CA LEU A 327 13.74 4.86 1.63
C LEU A 327 13.39 4.65 3.11
N ARG A 328 13.57 3.42 3.63
CA ARG A 328 13.35 3.12 5.05
C ARG A 328 14.30 3.93 5.95
N ALA A 329 15.58 4.04 5.58
CA ALA A 329 16.54 4.84 6.32
C ALA A 329 16.15 6.34 6.39
N ALA A 330 15.67 6.91 5.27
CA ALA A 330 15.21 8.30 5.21
C ALA A 330 13.94 8.54 6.05
N LEU A 331 13.04 7.57 6.08
CA LEU A 331 11.84 7.62 6.93
C LEU A 331 12.15 7.38 8.40
N GLY A 332 13.24 6.68 8.74
CA GLY A 332 13.54 6.22 10.09
C GLY A 332 12.74 4.97 10.47
N SER A 333 13.11 4.34 11.59
CA SER A 333 12.36 3.20 12.13
C SER A 333 10.99 3.66 12.63
N GLY A 334 9.93 2.95 12.24
CA GLY A 334 8.61 3.11 12.86
C GLY A 334 8.71 2.85 14.36
N SER A 335 7.99 3.60 15.17
CA SER A 335 7.95 3.43 16.62
C SER A 335 7.22 2.13 17.01
N GLY A 336 7.87 0.99 16.77
CA GLY A 336 7.56 -0.22 17.52
C GLY A 336 8.14 -0.02 18.90
N SER A 337 7.29 0.11 19.93
CA SER A 337 7.70 0.17 21.33
C SER A 337 8.41 -1.12 21.73
N GLY A 338 9.73 -1.10 21.60
CA GLY A 338 10.67 -2.05 22.14
C GLY A 338 11.80 -1.26 22.80
N SER A 339 11.61 -0.91 24.08
CA SER A 339 12.66 -0.36 24.93
C SER A 339 13.78 -1.38 25.04
N GLY A 340 14.78 -1.25 24.18
CA GLY A 340 16.09 -1.88 24.33
C GLY A 340 17.10 -0.78 24.54
N SER A 341 17.37 -0.46 25.81
CA SER A 341 18.49 0.37 26.23
C SER A 341 19.78 -0.33 25.80
N THR A 342 20.41 0.16 24.74
CA THR A 342 21.82 -0.09 24.48
C THR A 342 22.59 1.00 25.19
N THR A 343 23.09 0.65 26.36
CA THR A 343 24.17 1.35 27.03
C THR A 343 25.38 1.33 26.08
N HIS A 344 25.82 2.50 25.65
CA HIS A 344 27.16 2.69 25.10
C HIS A 344 28.15 2.42 26.23
N ASP A 345 28.82 1.31 26.20
CA ASP A 345 30.06 1.13 26.93
C ASP A 345 31.14 1.95 26.20
N GLU A 346 31.53 3.06 26.82
CA GLU A 346 32.77 3.77 26.50
C GLU A 346 33.93 2.82 26.74
N CYS A 347 34.76 2.61 25.70
CA CYS A 347 36.08 2.02 25.88
C CYS A 347 36.98 3.03 26.57
N PRO A 348 37.72 2.66 27.63
CA PRO A 348 38.76 3.50 28.18
C PRO A 348 39.98 3.54 27.24
N ASP A 349 40.54 4.74 27.04
CA ASP A 349 41.85 4.94 26.43
C ASP A 349 42.95 4.25 27.27
N ASP A 350 43.44 3.10 26.80
CA ASP A 350 44.79 2.66 27.01
C ASP A 350 45.20 1.66 25.91
N LEU A 351 46.32 2.04 25.27
CA LEU A 351 47.00 1.36 24.17
C LEU A 351 47.65 0.06 24.65
N ASP A 352 47.72 -0.92 23.76
CA ASP A 352 48.46 -2.16 23.76
C ASP A 352 47.65 -3.41 24.17
N GLU A 353 47.23 -4.12 23.14
CA GLU A 353 47.05 -5.58 22.98
C GLU A 353 45.83 -5.94 22.12
N CYS A 354 46.04 -5.89 20.81
CA CYS A 354 45.27 -6.71 19.86
C CYS A 354 46.09 -6.93 18.58
N HIS A 355 47.16 -7.73 18.74
CA HIS A 355 47.81 -8.45 17.63
C HIS A 355 47.66 -9.95 17.86
N ASP A 356 47.57 -10.64 16.76
CA ASP A 356 47.64 -12.10 16.59
C ASP A 356 46.32 -12.90 16.70
N ASN A 357 45.75 -13.16 15.50
CA ASN A 357 45.49 -14.49 15.02
C ASN A 357 44.81 -14.45 13.63
N LEU A 358 45.66 -14.22 12.64
CA LEU A 358 45.45 -14.62 11.26
C LEU A 358 46.71 -15.45 10.92
N ASP A 359 46.52 -16.77 10.86
CA ASP A 359 47.25 -17.69 10.00
C ASP A 359 46.84 -19.13 10.32
N ASP A 360 46.72 -19.91 9.28
CA ASP A 360 46.53 -21.35 9.15
C ASP A 360 45.11 -21.80 8.77
N VAL A 361 44.91 -21.90 7.47
CA VAL A 361 44.72 -23.16 6.78
C VAL A 361 44.99 -22.98 5.27
N VAL A 362 46.18 -23.37 4.87
CA VAL A 362 46.62 -23.56 3.48
C VAL A 362 46.56 -25.05 3.14
N HIS A 363 46.04 -25.34 1.94
CA HIS A 363 46.30 -26.49 1.06
C HIS A 363 46.02 -27.94 1.55
N ASN A 364 45.26 -28.65 0.76
CA ASN A 364 45.81 -29.82 0.04
C ASN A 364 44.97 -30.16 -1.22
N ASP A 365 45.74 -30.39 -2.26
CA ASP A 365 45.49 -30.77 -3.61
C ASP A 365 44.99 -32.23 -3.77
N ASP A 366 44.58 -32.52 -5.03
CA ASP A 366 44.60 -33.81 -5.75
C ASP A 366 43.40 -34.79 -5.61
N GLU A 367 42.53 -34.84 -6.58
CA GLU A 367 42.46 -35.70 -7.78
C GLU A 367 41.24 -35.36 -8.66
#